data_fe2a6f1a635761882423b557d8e43ede
#
_entry.id   fe2a6f1a635761882423b557d8e43ede
#
_cell.length_a   1.000
_cell.length_b   1.000
_cell.length_c   1.000
_cell.angle_alpha   90.00
_cell.angle_beta   90.00
_cell.angle_gamma   90.00
#
_symmetry.space_group_name_H-M   'P 1'
#
loop_
_entity.id
_entity.type
_entity.pdbx_description
1 polymer ?
#
loop_
_entity_poly.entity_id
_entity_poly.type
_entity_poly.pdbx_seq_one_letter_code
_entity_poly.pdbx_strand_id
1 'polypeptide(L)' 'MPRIDVVSLVGSAVPAELRADGYMACWLLMVDGQPKAGPFASREAALACQAVWMLSTAARRESDSLLA' A
#
# COMPACT_ATOMS: atom_id res chain seq x y z
N MET A 1 -3.44 -16.35 -3.56
CA MET A 1 -3.87 -14.93 -3.54
C MET A 1 -2.76 -14.06 -2.98
N PRO A 2 -2.48 -12.91 -3.58
CA PRO A 2 -1.51 -12.00 -2.99
C PRO A 2 -2.03 -11.44 -1.68
N ARG A 3 -1.15 -11.34 -0.71
CA ARG A 3 -1.47 -10.77 0.59
C ARG A 3 -1.17 -9.28 0.56
N ILE A 4 -2.20 -8.46 0.71
CA ILE A 4 -2.08 -7.01 0.64
C ILE A 4 -2.33 -6.42 2.03
N ASP A 5 -1.31 -5.78 2.59
CA ASP A 5 -1.36 -5.21 3.93
C ASP A 5 -0.93 -3.74 3.92
N VAL A 6 -1.48 -2.97 4.85
CA VAL A 6 -1.03 -1.60 5.10
C VAL A 6 -0.25 -1.61 6.41
N VAL A 7 0.99 -1.14 6.35
CA VAL A 7 1.90 -1.11 7.50
C VAL A 7 2.19 0.34 7.87
N SER A 8 2.11 0.66 9.16
CA SER A 8 2.45 2.00 9.65
C SER A 8 3.91 2.04 10.10
N LEU A 9 4.57 3.15 9.81
CA LEU A 9 5.91 3.45 10.27
C LEU A 9 5.86 4.73 11.10
N VAL A 10 6.55 4.74 12.23
CA VAL A 10 6.57 5.89 13.13
C VAL A 10 8.00 6.22 13.55
N GLY A 11 8.22 7.47 13.95
CA GLY A 11 9.50 7.91 14.48
C GLY A 11 10.65 7.73 13.51
N SER A 12 11.71 7.06 13.94
CA SER A 12 12.92 6.87 13.13
C SER A 12 12.70 5.94 11.92
N ALA A 13 11.61 5.20 11.89
CA ALA A 13 11.25 4.36 10.74
C ALA A 13 10.71 5.18 9.58
N VAL A 14 10.25 6.40 9.83
CA VAL A 14 9.77 7.31 8.77
C VAL A 14 10.98 7.77 7.94
N PRO A 15 10.90 7.74 6.59
CA PRO A 15 11.98 8.22 5.74
C PRO A 15 12.38 9.67 6.08
N ALA A 16 13.66 9.97 5.97
CA ALA A 16 14.20 11.26 6.33
C ALA A 16 13.53 12.43 5.58
N GLU A 17 13.16 12.20 4.33
CA GLU A 17 12.48 13.22 3.52
C GLU A 17 11.13 13.63 4.11
N LEU A 18 10.36 12.64 4.58
CA LEU A 18 9.07 12.91 5.21
C LEU A 18 9.24 13.53 6.59
N ARG A 19 10.25 13.11 7.35
CA ARG A 19 10.55 13.72 8.65
C ARG A 19 10.93 15.19 8.50
N ALA A 20 11.68 15.52 7.46
CA ALA A 20 12.06 16.90 7.16
C ALA A 20 10.83 17.77 6.88
N ASP A 21 9.77 17.19 6.31
CA ASP A 21 8.51 17.88 6.04
C ASP A 21 7.57 17.91 7.24
N GLY A 22 8.01 17.38 8.39
CA GLY A 22 7.23 17.40 9.62
C GLY A 22 6.35 16.18 9.86
N TYR A 23 6.42 15.16 9.01
CA TYR A 23 5.62 13.95 9.20
C TYR A 23 6.29 13.03 10.21
N MET A 24 5.53 12.64 11.23
CA MET A 24 6.01 11.73 12.28
C MET A 24 5.56 10.30 12.07
N ALA A 25 4.71 10.05 11.08
CA ALA A 25 4.22 8.73 10.74
C ALA A 25 3.96 8.65 9.23
N CYS A 26 4.08 7.46 8.69
CA CYS A 26 3.71 7.20 7.30
C CYS A 26 3.21 5.76 7.18
N TRP A 27 2.67 5.42 6.02
CA TRP A 27 2.09 4.10 5.77
C TRP A 27 2.63 3.55 4.46
N LEU A 28 2.88 2.24 4.45
CA LEU A 28 3.32 1.52 3.26
C LEU A 28 2.29 0.48 2.86
N LEU A 29 2.12 0.28 1.56
CA LEU A 29 1.35 -0.83 1.04
C LEU A 29 2.30 -1.99 0.77
N MET A 30 2.07 -3.10 1.45
CA MET A 30 2.87 -4.32 1.30
C MET A 30 2.09 -5.35 0.51
N VAL A 31 2.75 -5.98 -0.45
CA VAL A 31 2.17 -7.09 -1.21
C VAL A 31 3.12 -8.27 -1.09
N ASP A 32 2.63 -9.37 -0.51
CA ASP A 32 3.41 -10.58 -0.25
C ASP A 32 4.71 -10.31 0.53
N GLY A 33 4.62 -9.41 1.50
CA GLY A 33 5.75 -9.06 2.36
C GLY A 33 6.74 -8.08 1.76
N GLN A 34 6.44 -7.51 0.58
CA GLN A 34 7.30 -6.54 -0.08
C GLN A 34 6.60 -5.18 -0.23
N PRO A 35 7.30 -4.06 0.00
CA PRO A 35 6.70 -2.75 -0.21
C PRO A 35 6.46 -2.50 -1.69
N LYS A 36 5.22 -2.19 -2.06
CA LYS A 36 4.83 -1.93 -3.46
C LYS A 36 4.41 -0.50 -3.70
N ALA A 37 3.91 0.19 -2.69
CA ALA A 37 3.47 1.56 -2.82
C ALA A 37 3.71 2.32 -1.52
N GLY A 38 3.85 3.62 -1.62
CA GLY A 38 4.15 4.51 -0.51
C GLY A 38 5.55 5.07 -0.57
N PRO A 39 5.96 5.78 0.48
CA PRO A 39 5.22 5.99 1.72
C PRO A 39 4.09 7.00 1.55
N PHE A 40 2.96 6.73 2.22
CA PHE A 40 1.80 7.62 2.22
C PHE A 40 1.81 8.46 3.49
N ALA A 41 1.47 9.73 3.36
CA ALA A 41 1.43 10.65 4.49
C ALA A 41 0.17 10.48 5.36
N SER A 42 -0.84 9.78 4.87
CA SER A 42 -2.05 9.51 5.64
C SER A 42 -2.48 8.05 5.50
N ARG A 43 -3.13 7.55 6.55
CA ARG A 43 -3.67 6.20 6.54
C ARG A 43 -4.77 6.05 5.47
N GLU A 44 -5.57 7.09 5.29
CA GLU A 44 -6.64 7.08 4.31
C GLU A 44 -6.11 6.89 2.90
N ALA A 45 -5.01 7.57 2.56
CA ALA A 45 -4.38 7.41 1.26
C ALA A 45 -3.87 5.97 1.05
N ALA A 46 -3.28 5.38 2.08
CA ALA A 46 -2.80 4.00 2.02
C ALA A 46 -3.97 3.02 1.85
N LEU A 47 -5.07 3.22 2.57
CA LEU A 47 -6.24 2.35 2.46
C LEU A 47 -6.90 2.48 1.09
N ALA A 48 -6.94 3.69 0.52
CA ALA A 48 -7.45 3.90 -0.83
C ALA A 48 -6.60 3.15 -1.87
N CYS A 49 -5.29 3.17 -1.72
CA CYS A 49 -4.38 2.43 -2.59
C CYS A 49 -4.58 0.92 -2.45
N GLN A 50 -4.78 0.45 -1.22
CA GLN A 50 -5.08 -0.96 -0.96
C GLN A 50 -6.35 -1.40 -1.68
N ALA A 51 -7.40 -0.59 -1.63
CA ALA A 51 -8.65 -0.88 -2.31
C ALA A 51 -8.46 -1.00 -3.82
N VAL A 52 -7.69 -0.08 -4.42
CA VAL A 52 -7.38 -0.12 -5.85
C VAL A 52 -6.63 -1.41 -6.21
N TRP A 53 -5.66 -1.80 -5.41
CA TRP A 53 -4.92 -3.05 -5.64
C TRP A 53 -5.81 -4.27 -5.55
N MET A 54 -6.72 -4.31 -4.57
CA MET A 54 -7.65 -5.42 -4.41
C MET A 54 -8.61 -5.52 -5.58
N LEU A 55 -9.14 -4.39 -6.05
CA LEU A 55 -10.03 -4.36 -7.22
C LEU A 55 -9.30 -4.77 -8.49
N SER A 56 -8.09 -4.30 -8.70
CA SER A 56 -7.28 -4.68 -9.86
C SER A 56 -7.00 -6.17 -9.90
N THR A 57 -6.69 -6.77 -8.75
CA THR A 57 -6.45 -8.20 -8.65
C THR A 57 -7.71 -8.98 -8.95
N ALA A 58 -8.86 -8.56 -8.42
CA ALA A 58 -10.15 -9.21 -8.68
C ALA A 58 -10.53 -9.11 -10.16
N ALA A 59 -10.33 -7.93 -10.77
CA ALA A 59 -10.64 -7.72 -12.19
C ALA A 59 -9.78 -8.62 -13.08
N ARG A 60 -8.50 -8.77 -12.76
CA ARG A 60 -7.61 -9.68 -13.51
C ARG A 60 -8.09 -11.13 -13.44
N ARG A 61 -8.56 -11.56 -12.28
CA ARG A 61 -9.07 -12.92 -12.10
C ARG A 61 -10.31 -13.18 -12.93
N GLU A 62 -11.23 -12.22 -12.95
CA GLU A 62 -12.42 -12.33 -13.78
C GLU A 62 -12.08 -12.41 -15.26
N SER A 63 -11.15 -11.58 -15.73
CA SER A 63 -10.68 -11.60 -17.11
C SER A 63 -10.06 -12.94 -17.47
N ASP A 64 -9.23 -13.50 -16.61
CA ASP A 64 -8.59 -14.79 -16.82
C ASP A 64 -9.64 -15.91 -16.88
N SER A 65 -10.66 -15.84 -16.02
CA SER A 65 -11.75 -16.82 -16.03
C SER A 65 -12.56 -16.76 -17.32
N LEU A 66 -12.81 -15.56 -17.84
CA LEU A 66 -13.56 -15.39 -19.08
C LEU A 66 -12.77 -15.84 -20.30
N LEU A 67 -11.46 -15.77 -20.26
CA LEU A 67 -10.60 -16.19 -21.37
C LEU A 67 -10.31 -17.71 -21.34
N ALA A 68 -10.49 -18.30 -20.22
CA ALA A 68 -10.33 -19.74 -20.07
C ALA A 68 -11.55 -20.49 -20.54
#